data_eb1ec4849d15a4636cc7dc05a1c64a9e
#
_entry.id   eb1ec4849d15a4636cc7dc05a1c64a9e
#
_cell.length_a   1.000
_cell.length_b   1.000
_cell.length_c   1.000
_cell.angle_alpha   90.00
_cell.angle_beta   90.00
_cell.angle_gamma   90.00
#
_symmetry.space_group_name_H-M   'P 1'
#
loop_
_entity.id
_entity.type
_entity.pdbx_description
1 polymer ?
#
loop_
_entity_poly.entity_id
_entity_poly.type
_entity_poly.pdbx_seq_one_letter_code
_entity_poly.pdbx_strand_id
1 'polypeptide(L)'
;MAGKPATIPVTVGVLALQGDFREHLEVLRSLGATAVPVRRAEELTAIDGLVIPGGESTVIDKLSRAFGVAEPVKQAIAAGMPVYGTCAGLIMIADRVLDAIEGQQSFGGLDVAVRRNAFGSQTESFEVELRMPVLGDPPVHAVFIRAPVVETVGDQVTALASLDDGRVVAVQQGNLLGTSFHPEITGDTRFHQYFLDRVRATAFRS
;
A
#
# COMPACT_ATOMS: atom_id res chain seq x y z
N MET A 1 -11.37 33.08 13.44
CA MET A 1 -11.15 32.03 12.42
C MET A 1 -9.77 31.46 12.66
N ALA A 2 -9.67 30.25 13.25
CA ALA A 2 -8.39 29.57 13.39
C ALA A 2 -7.98 29.08 12.00
N GLY A 3 -6.86 29.62 11.47
CA GLY A 3 -6.31 29.17 10.21
C GLY A 3 -6.00 27.68 10.29
N LYS A 4 -6.39 26.91 9.27
CA LYS A 4 -5.95 25.52 9.11
C LYS A 4 -4.43 25.49 9.24
N PRO A 5 -3.83 24.62 10.07
CA PRO A 5 -2.37 24.53 10.13
C PRO A 5 -1.82 24.31 8.73
N ALA A 6 -0.76 25.05 8.37
CA ALA A 6 -0.13 24.92 7.07
C ALA A 6 0.32 23.46 6.90
N THR A 7 -0.29 22.75 5.96
CA THR A 7 0.06 21.36 5.66
C THR A 7 1.41 21.37 4.96
N ILE A 8 2.38 20.60 5.45
CA ILE A 8 3.68 20.45 4.81
C ILE A 8 3.45 19.90 3.40
N PRO A 9 3.90 20.58 2.34
CA PRO A 9 3.80 20.04 1.00
C PRO A 9 4.69 18.80 0.89
N VAL A 10 4.12 17.71 0.39
CA VAL A 10 4.85 16.46 0.16
C VAL A 10 4.59 15.96 -1.25
N THR A 11 5.58 15.29 -1.81
CA THR A 11 5.48 14.61 -3.10
C THR A 11 5.37 13.09 -2.88
N VAL A 12 4.28 12.50 -3.34
CA VAL A 12 4.05 11.05 -3.27
C VAL A 12 4.16 10.44 -4.65
N GLY A 13 5.06 9.47 -4.80
CA GLY A 13 5.14 8.64 -5.99
C GLY A 13 4.08 7.55 -5.97
N VAL A 14 3.56 7.20 -7.13
CA VAL A 14 2.76 5.99 -7.33
C VAL A 14 3.46 5.13 -8.36
N LEU A 15 3.81 3.88 -8.01
CA LEU A 15 4.49 2.95 -8.93
C LEU A 15 3.57 2.67 -10.12
N ALA A 16 3.95 3.17 -11.30
CA ALA A 16 3.11 3.21 -12.49
C ALA A 16 3.61 2.25 -13.58
N LEU A 17 4.01 1.05 -13.18
CA LEU A 17 4.42 -0.02 -14.09
C LEU A 17 3.23 -0.85 -14.56
N GLN A 18 2.27 -1.12 -13.65
CA GLN A 18 1.06 -1.91 -13.94
C GLN A 18 0.03 -1.65 -12.82
N GLY A 19 -1.26 -1.79 -13.11
CA GLY A 19 -2.35 -1.75 -12.14
C GLY A 19 -3.02 -0.38 -11.98
N ASP A 20 -3.68 -0.19 -10.84
CA ASP A 20 -4.63 0.90 -10.58
C ASP A 20 -3.94 2.20 -10.10
N PHE A 21 -2.80 2.55 -10.72
CA PHE A 21 -1.99 3.70 -10.30
C PHE A 21 -2.67 5.05 -10.53
N ARG A 22 -3.59 5.15 -11.50
CA ARG A 22 -4.28 6.41 -11.84
C ARG A 22 -5.23 6.83 -10.74
N GLU A 23 -5.98 5.89 -10.21
CA GLU A 23 -6.95 6.07 -9.12
C GLU A 23 -6.22 6.58 -7.87
N HIS A 24 -5.09 5.99 -7.51
CA HIS A 24 -4.26 6.48 -6.41
C HIS A 24 -3.73 7.90 -6.64
N LEU A 25 -3.28 8.23 -7.85
CA LEU A 25 -2.83 9.60 -8.19
C LEU A 25 -3.95 10.62 -8.00
N GLU A 26 -5.18 10.29 -8.42
CA GLU A 26 -6.36 11.16 -8.29
C GLU A 26 -6.72 11.38 -6.82
N VAL A 27 -6.78 10.31 -6.02
CA VAL A 27 -7.08 10.41 -4.58
C VAL A 27 -6.04 11.27 -3.86
N LEU A 28 -4.75 11.01 -4.08
CA LEU A 28 -3.66 11.77 -3.43
C LEU A 28 -3.71 13.26 -3.79
N ARG A 29 -3.99 13.59 -5.06
CA ARG A 29 -4.15 14.98 -5.51
C ARG A 29 -5.36 15.66 -4.88
N SER A 30 -6.48 14.95 -4.74
CA SER A 30 -7.68 15.47 -4.08
C SER A 30 -7.44 15.81 -2.61
N LEU A 31 -6.49 15.12 -1.97
CA LEU A 31 -6.03 15.37 -0.59
C LEU A 31 -4.94 16.45 -0.49
N GLY A 32 -4.57 17.09 -1.60
CA GLY A 32 -3.64 18.22 -1.65
C GLY A 32 -2.16 17.82 -1.66
N ALA A 33 -1.84 16.55 -1.94
CA ALA A 33 -0.46 16.13 -2.17
C ALA A 33 -0.04 16.35 -3.64
N THR A 34 1.24 16.59 -3.86
CA THR A 34 1.82 16.42 -5.20
C THR A 34 1.96 14.94 -5.47
N ALA A 35 1.20 14.40 -6.44
CA ALA A 35 1.24 12.98 -6.77
C ALA A 35 1.77 12.77 -8.18
N VAL A 36 2.83 11.95 -8.31
CA VAL A 36 3.56 11.70 -9.54
C VAL A 36 3.67 10.20 -9.85
N PRO A 37 3.59 9.79 -11.13
CA PRO A 37 3.85 8.40 -11.49
C PRO A 37 5.35 8.11 -11.40
N VAL A 38 5.71 6.93 -10.85
CA VAL A 38 7.08 6.43 -10.78
C VAL A 38 7.21 5.23 -11.72
N ARG A 39 8.14 5.32 -12.67
CA ARG A 39 8.46 4.26 -13.64
C ARG A 39 9.96 3.98 -13.73
N ARG A 40 10.78 4.86 -13.18
CA ARG A 40 12.24 4.82 -13.26
C ARG A 40 12.87 5.05 -11.90
N ALA A 41 14.07 4.50 -11.71
CA ALA A 41 14.79 4.56 -10.45
C ALA A 41 15.09 6.00 -9.99
N GLU A 42 15.45 6.88 -10.93
CA GLU A 42 15.77 8.27 -10.62
C GLU A 42 14.59 9.08 -10.07
N GLU A 43 13.36 8.67 -10.39
CA GLU A 43 12.13 9.34 -9.92
C GLU A 43 11.89 9.11 -8.42
N LEU A 44 12.47 8.06 -7.83
CA LEU A 44 12.37 7.77 -6.39
C LEU A 44 13.11 8.79 -5.53
N THR A 45 14.11 9.50 -6.06
CA THR A 45 14.88 10.49 -5.30
C THR A 45 14.10 11.80 -5.07
N ALA A 46 13.02 12.02 -5.79
CA ALA A 46 12.23 13.26 -5.77
C ALA A 46 10.90 13.10 -5.01
N ILE A 47 10.69 11.98 -4.30
CA ILE A 47 9.44 11.70 -3.58
C ILE A 47 9.68 11.49 -2.09
N ASP A 48 8.69 11.84 -1.28
CA ASP A 48 8.70 11.70 0.18
C ASP A 48 8.02 10.40 0.65
N GLY A 49 7.28 9.74 -0.23
CA GLY A 49 6.60 8.47 0.03
C GLY A 49 6.16 7.80 -1.26
N LEU A 50 5.90 6.50 -1.21
CA LEU A 50 5.57 5.68 -2.37
C LEU A 50 4.29 4.87 -2.15
N VAL A 51 3.38 4.89 -3.11
CA VAL A 51 2.25 3.94 -3.20
C VAL A 51 2.58 2.87 -4.24
N ILE A 52 2.38 1.61 -3.87
CA ILE A 52 2.45 0.45 -4.77
C ILE A 52 1.01 -0.03 -4.98
N PRO A 53 0.45 0.16 -6.19
CA PRO A 53 -0.97 -0.06 -6.45
C PRO A 53 -1.34 -1.54 -6.51
N GLY A 54 -2.64 -1.81 -6.51
CA GLY A 54 -3.21 -3.08 -6.92
C GLY A 54 -2.92 -3.41 -8.38
N GLY A 55 -3.08 -4.68 -8.73
CA GLY A 55 -2.81 -5.21 -10.05
C GLY A 55 -2.36 -6.66 -9.98
N GLU A 56 -1.42 -7.07 -10.85
CA GLU A 56 -0.85 -8.42 -10.86
C GLU A 56 0.57 -8.39 -10.32
N SER A 57 0.78 -8.98 -9.13
CA SER A 57 2.07 -8.92 -8.41
C SER A 57 3.23 -9.54 -9.20
N THR A 58 2.99 -10.59 -9.98
CA THR A 58 4.03 -11.22 -10.82
C THR A 58 4.46 -10.33 -11.97
N VAL A 59 3.53 -9.53 -12.51
CA VAL A 59 3.84 -8.56 -13.57
C VAL A 59 4.57 -7.36 -12.98
N ILE A 60 4.15 -6.87 -11.81
CA ILE A 60 4.84 -5.77 -11.10
C ILE A 60 6.27 -6.18 -10.80
N ASP A 61 6.51 -7.39 -10.28
CA ASP A 61 7.87 -7.92 -10.03
C ASP A 61 8.71 -7.94 -11.32
N LYS A 62 8.21 -8.58 -12.38
CA LYS A 62 8.95 -8.70 -13.64
C LYS A 62 9.30 -7.34 -14.24
N LEU A 63 8.33 -6.41 -14.27
CA LEU A 63 8.55 -5.07 -14.81
C LEU A 63 9.50 -4.26 -13.92
N SER A 64 9.38 -4.35 -12.59
CA SER A 64 10.29 -3.66 -11.68
C SER A 64 11.75 -4.08 -11.88
N ARG A 65 12.00 -5.37 -12.08
CA ARG A 65 13.34 -5.87 -12.39
C ARG A 65 13.78 -5.48 -13.79
N ALA A 66 12.92 -5.58 -14.79
CA ALA A 66 13.24 -5.25 -16.17
C ALA A 66 13.60 -3.77 -16.37
N PHE A 67 12.91 -2.87 -15.63
CA PHE A 67 13.18 -1.43 -15.68
C PHE A 67 14.16 -0.94 -14.61
N GLY A 68 14.78 -1.84 -13.84
CA GLY A 68 15.78 -1.50 -12.84
C GLY A 68 15.24 -0.73 -11.63
N VAL A 69 13.92 -0.81 -11.36
CA VAL A 69 13.26 -0.11 -10.26
C VAL A 69 13.25 -0.94 -8.97
N ALA A 70 13.36 -2.27 -9.08
CA ALA A 70 13.20 -3.17 -7.93
C ALA A 70 14.20 -2.90 -6.79
N GLU A 71 15.49 -2.84 -7.08
CA GLU A 71 16.51 -2.60 -6.07
C GLU A 71 16.44 -1.19 -5.47
N PRO A 72 16.26 -0.10 -6.25
CA PRO A 72 16.01 1.22 -5.69
C PRO A 72 14.80 1.29 -4.76
N VAL A 73 13.68 0.59 -5.05
CA VAL A 73 12.52 0.54 -4.14
C VAL A 73 12.87 -0.20 -2.85
N LYS A 74 13.57 -1.34 -2.91
CA LYS A 74 14.05 -2.04 -1.71
C LYS A 74 14.94 -1.15 -0.84
N GLN A 75 15.86 -0.41 -1.46
CA GLN A 75 16.74 0.52 -0.76
C GLN A 75 15.95 1.67 -0.12
N ALA A 76 14.95 2.23 -0.80
CA ALA A 76 14.10 3.27 -0.25
C ALA A 76 13.29 2.77 0.95
N ILE A 77 12.73 1.57 0.90
CA ILE A 77 12.06 0.91 2.02
C ILE A 77 13.02 0.75 3.20
N ALA A 78 14.22 0.20 2.96
CA ALA A 78 15.24 -0.01 3.99
C ALA A 78 15.73 1.32 4.60
N ALA A 79 15.74 2.40 3.83
CA ALA A 79 16.06 3.76 4.29
C ALA A 79 14.92 4.42 5.09
N GLY A 80 13.77 3.75 5.23
CA GLY A 80 12.64 4.25 6.03
C GLY A 80 11.63 5.11 5.27
N MET A 81 11.67 5.14 3.93
CA MET A 81 10.64 5.81 3.13
C MET A 81 9.26 5.26 3.49
N PRO A 82 8.26 6.11 3.74
CA PRO A 82 6.88 5.66 3.88
C PRO A 82 6.37 4.99 2.60
N VAL A 83 5.88 3.74 2.72
CA VAL A 83 5.35 2.99 1.59
C VAL A 83 3.99 2.41 1.93
N TYR A 84 3.05 2.53 0.99
CA TYR A 84 1.72 1.97 1.09
C TYR A 84 1.47 1.02 -0.09
N GLY A 85 1.21 -0.26 0.22
CA GLY A 85 0.86 -1.28 -0.76
C GLY A 85 -0.60 -1.69 -0.67
N THR A 86 -1.35 -1.62 -1.79
CA THR A 86 -2.73 -2.10 -1.89
C THR A 86 -2.79 -3.40 -2.68
N CYS A 87 -3.51 -4.40 -2.21
CA CYS A 87 -3.73 -5.68 -2.90
C CYS A 87 -2.40 -6.31 -3.41
N ALA A 88 -2.09 -6.23 -4.70
CA ALA A 88 -0.80 -6.68 -5.24
C ALA A 88 0.38 -5.91 -4.62
N GLY A 89 0.19 -4.63 -4.29
CA GLY A 89 1.20 -3.83 -3.60
C GLY A 89 1.52 -4.35 -2.19
N LEU A 90 0.53 -4.86 -1.44
CA LEU A 90 0.76 -5.55 -0.17
C LEU A 90 1.63 -6.80 -0.38
N ILE A 91 1.36 -7.59 -1.44
CA ILE A 91 2.19 -8.75 -1.79
C ILE A 91 3.64 -8.32 -2.07
N MET A 92 3.82 -7.19 -2.76
CA MET A 92 5.14 -6.71 -3.15
C MET A 92 5.98 -6.20 -1.97
N ILE A 93 5.38 -5.70 -0.90
CA ILE A 93 6.13 -5.24 0.29
C ILE A 93 6.26 -6.31 1.38
N ALA A 94 5.57 -7.45 1.27
CA ALA A 94 5.67 -8.56 2.22
C ALA A 94 7.02 -9.26 2.15
N ASP A 95 7.56 -9.65 3.30
CA ASP A 95 8.82 -10.43 3.38
C ASP A 95 8.62 -11.87 2.90
N ARG A 96 7.41 -12.41 3.06
CA ARG A 96 7.09 -13.79 2.67
C ARG A 96 5.82 -13.83 1.82
N VAL A 97 5.93 -14.39 0.61
CA VAL A 97 4.79 -14.58 -0.30
C VAL A 97 4.49 -16.06 -0.42
N LEU A 98 3.34 -16.47 0.08
CA LEU A 98 2.84 -17.85 -0.02
C LEU A 98 2.16 -18.05 -1.39
N ASP A 99 2.32 -19.24 -1.96
CA ASP A 99 1.81 -19.58 -3.29
C ASP A 99 2.35 -18.67 -4.40
N ALA A 100 3.59 -18.18 -4.21
CA ALA A 100 4.31 -17.44 -5.24
C ALA A 100 4.60 -18.36 -6.44
N ILE A 101 4.55 -17.80 -7.64
CA ILE A 101 5.06 -18.52 -8.80
C ILE A 101 6.59 -18.63 -8.74
N GLU A 102 7.16 -19.63 -9.40
CA GLU A 102 8.62 -19.81 -9.45
C GLU A 102 9.32 -18.54 -9.93
N GLY A 103 10.32 -18.10 -9.16
CA GLY A 103 11.12 -16.92 -9.45
C GLY A 103 10.47 -15.57 -9.16
N GLN A 104 9.24 -15.54 -8.63
CA GLN A 104 8.63 -14.29 -8.17
C GLN A 104 9.37 -13.75 -6.94
N GLN A 105 9.66 -12.45 -6.95
CA GLN A 105 10.28 -11.73 -5.85
C GLN A 105 9.35 -10.60 -5.35
N SER A 106 9.45 -10.30 -4.07
CA SER A 106 8.89 -9.09 -3.46
C SER A 106 9.98 -8.06 -3.20
N PHE A 107 9.58 -6.83 -2.90
CA PHE A 107 10.50 -5.81 -2.40
C PHE A 107 10.85 -6.07 -0.94
N GLY A 108 9.90 -6.64 -0.17
CA GLY A 108 10.07 -6.93 1.25
C GLY A 108 9.96 -5.69 2.13
N GLY A 109 10.34 -5.86 3.38
CA GLY A 109 10.39 -4.84 4.41
C GLY A 109 9.24 -4.89 5.42
N LEU A 110 8.10 -5.46 5.05
CA LEU A 110 6.96 -5.69 5.94
C LEU A 110 6.98 -7.15 6.42
N ASP A 111 7.22 -7.35 7.72
CA ASP A 111 7.36 -8.69 8.32
C ASP A 111 6.02 -9.43 8.42
N VAL A 112 5.48 -9.79 7.28
CA VAL A 112 4.26 -10.59 7.15
C VAL A 112 4.46 -11.73 6.16
N ALA A 113 3.68 -12.80 6.32
CA ALA A 113 3.46 -13.78 5.26
C ALA A 113 2.10 -13.53 4.61
N VAL A 114 2.09 -13.31 3.32
CA VAL A 114 0.89 -13.01 2.55
C VAL A 114 0.59 -14.15 1.59
N ARG A 115 -0.64 -14.68 1.65
CA ARG A 115 -1.15 -15.66 0.69
C ARG A 115 -1.85 -14.96 -0.45
N ARG A 116 -1.47 -15.29 -1.68
CA ARG A 116 -2.10 -14.77 -2.89
C ARG A 116 -3.46 -15.45 -3.12
N ASN A 117 -4.44 -14.72 -3.70
CA ASN A 117 -5.74 -15.26 -4.10
C ASN A 117 -6.42 -16.09 -2.99
N ALA A 118 -6.41 -15.61 -1.76
CA ALA A 118 -6.76 -16.39 -0.57
C ALA A 118 -8.27 -16.63 -0.39
N PHE A 119 -9.13 -16.00 -1.19
CA PHE A 119 -10.59 -16.11 -1.06
C PHE A 119 -11.23 -17.17 -1.97
N GLY A 120 -10.41 -17.93 -2.72
CA GLY A 120 -10.86 -19.06 -3.54
C GLY A 120 -11.55 -18.67 -4.85
N SER A 121 -11.80 -19.65 -5.72
CA SER A 121 -12.34 -19.43 -7.07
C SER A 121 -13.82 -19.06 -7.13
N GLN A 122 -14.57 -19.19 -6.04
CA GLN A 122 -16.01 -18.88 -6.00
C GLN A 122 -16.34 -17.47 -5.49
N THR A 123 -15.36 -16.77 -4.89
CA THR A 123 -15.56 -15.40 -4.39
C THR A 123 -14.42 -14.52 -4.90
N GLU A 124 -14.42 -14.24 -6.20
CA GLU A 124 -13.37 -13.41 -6.80
C GLU A 124 -13.44 -11.96 -6.32
N SER A 125 -14.61 -11.49 -5.88
CA SER A 125 -14.80 -10.15 -5.30
C SER A 125 -15.96 -10.14 -4.30
N PHE A 126 -15.80 -9.33 -3.25
CA PHE A 126 -16.85 -9.06 -2.26
C PHE A 126 -16.61 -7.68 -1.62
N GLU A 127 -17.64 -7.17 -0.96
CA GLU A 127 -17.62 -5.89 -0.27
C GLU A 127 -18.05 -6.09 1.19
N VAL A 128 -17.47 -5.33 2.10
CA VAL A 128 -17.78 -5.41 3.53
C VAL A 128 -17.51 -4.07 4.22
N GLU A 129 -18.31 -3.76 5.24
CA GLU A 129 -18.04 -2.65 6.16
C GLU A 129 -16.99 -3.07 7.18
N LEU A 130 -15.82 -2.45 7.12
CA LEU A 130 -14.64 -2.84 7.89
C LEU A 130 -14.36 -1.81 9.00
N ARG A 131 -14.37 -2.26 10.24
CA ARG A 131 -13.98 -1.40 11.37
C ARG A 131 -12.47 -1.23 11.42
N MET A 132 -12.03 0.01 11.40
CA MET A 132 -10.62 0.40 11.49
C MET A 132 -10.45 1.47 12.56
N PRO A 133 -10.07 1.10 13.80
CA PRO A 133 -9.97 2.06 14.91
C PRO A 133 -9.08 3.27 14.61
N VAL A 134 -8.02 3.08 13.81
CA VAL A 134 -7.10 4.16 13.42
C VAL A 134 -7.73 5.23 12.52
N LEU A 135 -8.86 4.91 11.86
CA LEU A 135 -9.58 5.83 10.98
C LEU A 135 -10.87 6.38 11.64
N GLY A 136 -11.29 5.76 12.75
CA GLY A 136 -12.53 6.12 13.43
C GLY A 136 -13.80 5.70 12.67
N ASP A 137 -14.94 6.26 13.09
CA ASP A 137 -16.24 6.03 12.47
C ASP A 137 -16.52 6.99 11.29
N PRO A 138 -17.35 6.59 10.34
CA PRO A 138 -18.02 5.28 10.18
C PRO A 138 -17.04 4.19 9.73
N PRO A 139 -17.45 2.89 9.73
CA PRO A 139 -16.67 1.81 9.12
C PRO A 139 -16.25 2.14 7.69
N VAL A 140 -15.17 1.53 7.24
CA VAL A 140 -14.66 1.69 5.87
C VAL A 140 -15.38 0.71 4.96
N HIS A 141 -15.96 1.20 3.88
CA HIS A 141 -16.46 0.32 2.83
C HIS A 141 -15.27 -0.27 2.07
N ALA A 142 -15.00 -1.55 2.27
CA ALA A 142 -13.84 -2.25 1.72
C ALA A 142 -14.24 -3.17 0.57
N VAL A 143 -13.60 -2.97 -0.58
CA VAL A 143 -13.79 -3.78 -1.80
C VAL A 143 -12.59 -4.69 -1.99
N PHE A 144 -12.86 -5.98 -2.05
CA PHE A 144 -11.87 -7.06 -2.24
C PHE A 144 -12.05 -7.65 -3.64
N ILE A 145 -10.97 -7.71 -4.42
CA ILE A 145 -10.95 -8.27 -5.77
C ILE A 145 -9.77 -9.23 -5.85
N ARG A 146 -10.02 -10.54 -5.90
CA ARG A 146 -8.98 -11.60 -5.88
C ARG A 146 -7.90 -11.32 -4.84
N ALA A 147 -8.33 -10.88 -3.67
CA ALA A 147 -7.50 -10.25 -2.67
C ALA A 147 -6.51 -11.24 -2.01
N PRO A 148 -5.33 -10.78 -1.60
CA PRO A 148 -4.46 -11.51 -0.71
C PRO A 148 -4.99 -11.48 0.73
N VAL A 149 -4.47 -12.39 1.56
CA VAL A 149 -4.69 -12.41 3.02
C VAL A 149 -3.35 -12.44 3.73
N VAL A 150 -3.25 -11.72 4.83
CA VAL A 150 -2.10 -11.81 5.73
C VAL A 150 -2.28 -13.05 6.62
N GLU A 151 -1.46 -14.07 6.40
CA GLU A 151 -1.51 -15.34 7.14
C GLU A 151 -0.77 -15.26 8.48
N THR A 152 0.36 -14.56 8.49
CA THR A 152 1.13 -14.34 9.71
C THR A 152 1.64 -12.90 9.77
N VAL A 153 1.69 -12.36 10.98
CA VAL A 153 2.25 -11.05 11.28
C VAL A 153 3.45 -11.21 12.23
N GLY A 154 4.51 -10.45 11.98
CA GLY A 154 5.66 -10.39 12.87
C GLY A 154 5.39 -9.55 14.12
N ASP A 155 6.29 -9.63 15.11
CA ASP A 155 6.12 -8.98 16.42
C ASP A 155 6.01 -7.45 16.37
N GLN A 156 6.57 -6.84 15.33
CA GLN A 156 6.54 -5.38 15.13
C GLN A 156 5.41 -4.92 14.21
N VAL A 157 4.59 -5.83 13.74
CA VAL A 157 3.46 -5.53 12.84
C VAL A 157 2.17 -5.37 13.64
N THR A 158 1.45 -4.31 13.37
CA THR A 158 0.12 -4.06 13.94
C THR A 158 -0.94 -4.41 12.91
N ALA A 159 -1.87 -5.30 13.24
CA ALA A 159 -3.07 -5.50 12.47
C ALA A 159 -4.00 -4.30 12.65
N LEU A 160 -4.30 -3.59 11.56
CA LEU A 160 -5.18 -2.41 11.57
C LEU A 160 -6.64 -2.79 11.37
N ALA A 161 -6.90 -3.88 10.65
CA ALA A 161 -8.25 -4.43 10.44
C ALA A 161 -8.20 -5.92 10.15
N SER A 162 -9.27 -6.61 10.60
CA SER A 162 -9.54 -8.02 10.31
C SER A 162 -10.99 -8.20 9.92
N LEU A 163 -11.26 -9.22 9.12
CA LEU A 163 -12.61 -9.69 8.83
C LEU A 163 -13.20 -10.39 10.06
N ASP A 164 -14.53 -10.62 10.07
CA ASP A 164 -15.23 -11.27 11.18
C ASP A 164 -14.73 -12.69 11.45
N ASP A 165 -14.16 -13.35 10.44
CA ASP A 165 -13.55 -14.69 10.58
C ASP A 165 -12.10 -14.66 11.08
N GLY A 166 -11.57 -13.47 11.42
CA GLY A 166 -10.25 -13.26 11.98
C GLY A 166 -9.13 -13.05 10.95
N ARG A 167 -9.41 -13.17 9.65
CA ARG A 167 -8.39 -12.91 8.60
C ARG A 167 -7.94 -11.46 8.62
N VAL A 168 -6.64 -11.23 8.78
CA VAL A 168 -6.05 -9.89 8.78
C VAL A 168 -5.99 -9.35 7.35
N VAL A 169 -6.50 -8.13 7.15
CA VAL A 169 -6.66 -7.51 5.83
C VAL A 169 -6.07 -6.09 5.73
N ALA A 170 -5.58 -5.54 6.84
CA ALA A 170 -4.82 -4.30 6.85
C ALA A 170 -3.76 -4.35 7.95
N VAL A 171 -2.56 -3.93 7.63
CA VAL A 171 -1.39 -4.02 8.52
C VAL A 171 -0.51 -2.78 8.43
N GLN A 172 0.26 -2.56 9.50
CA GLN A 172 1.25 -1.51 9.59
C GLN A 172 2.50 -1.99 10.32
N GLN A 173 3.67 -1.60 9.83
CA GLN A 173 4.94 -1.72 10.51
C GLN A 173 5.76 -0.44 10.27
N GLY A 174 5.96 0.35 11.33
CA GLY A 174 6.66 1.63 11.17
C GLY A 174 6.01 2.51 10.08
N ASN A 175 6.75 2.79 9.02
CA ASN A 175 6.32 3.60 7.88
C ASN A 175 5.68 2.76 6.74
N LEU A 176 5.57 1.44 6.91
CA LEU A 176 4.97 0.57 5.89
C LEU A 176 3.51 0.29 6.24
N LEU A 177 2.64 0.47 5.25
CA LEU A 177 1.22 0.18 5.30
C LEU A 177 0.84 -0.82 4.22
N GLY A 178 -0.06 -1.74 4.53
CA GLY A 178 -0.58 -2.70 3.56
C GLY A 178 -2.07 -2.95 3.74
N THR A 179 -2.82 -3.00 2.64
CA THR A 179 -4.24 -3.40 2.62
C THR A 179 -4.48 -4.48 1.58
N SER A 180 -5.36 -5.43 1.91
CA SER A 180 -5.83 -6.45 0.97
C SER A 180 -6.91 -5.92 0.01
N PHE A 181 -7.59 -4.85 0.38
CA PHE A 181 -8.70 -4.22 -0.34
C PHE A 181 -8.24 -2.95 -1.08
N HIS A 182 -9.16 -2.38 -1.85
CA HIS A 182 -8.93 -1.26 -2.77
C HIS A 182 -9.65 0.02 -2.30
N PRO A 183 -9.07 0.83 -1.38
CA PRO A 183 -9.71 2.08 -0.94
C PRO A 183 -9.77 3.14 -2.04
N GLU A 184 -8.92 3.06 -3.06
CA GLU A 184 -8.85 3.97 -4.19
C GLU A 184 -10.10 3.97 -5.08
N ILE A 185 -10.91 2.90 -5.04
CA ILE A 185 -12.10 2.77 -5.88
C ILE A 185 -13.40 3.04 -5.15
N THR A 186 -13.38 3.18 -3.81
CA THR A 186 -14.60 3.35 -3.00
C THR A 186 -14.98 4.80 -2.76
N GLY A 187 -14.10 5.74 -3.08
CA GLY A 187 -14.25 7.16 -2.74
C GLY A 187 -13.96 7.50 -1.26
N ASP A 188 -13.65 6.51 -0.42
CA ASP A 188 -13.20 6.74 0.96
C ASP A 188 -11.70 7.08 0.97
N THR A 189 -11.40 8.34 1.20
CA THR A 189 -10.01 8.85 1.16
C THR A 189 -9.28 8.74 2.49
N ARG A 190 -9.92 8.26 3.58
CA ARG A 190 -9.36 8.27 4.94
C ARG A 190 -8.07 7.46 5.06
N PHE A 191 -7.96 6.33 4.36
CA PHE A 191 -6.74 5.51 4.41
C PHE A 191 -5.56 6.20 3.69
N HIS A 192 -5.83 6.85 2.55
CA HIS A 192 -4.83 7.67 1.87
C HIS A 192 -4.42 8.89 2.71
N GLN A 193 -5.37 9.53 3.41
CA GLN A 193 -5.06 10.61 4.35
C GLN A 193 -4.17 10.10 5.50
N TYR A 194 -4.48 8.93 6.07
CA TYR A 194 -3.67 8.29 7.10
C TYR A 194 -2.23 8.01 6.62
N PHE A 195 -2.07 7.57 5.39
CA PHE A 195 -0.76 7.42 4.76
C PHE A 195 -0.04 8.77 4.58
N LEU A 196 -0.74 9.78 4.04
CA LEU A 196 -0.16 11.12 3.85
C LEU A 196 0.32 11.75 5.16
N ASP A 197 -0.38 11.53 6.25
CA ASP A 197 0.02 12.05 7.57
C ASP A 197 1.34 11.41 8.03
N ARG A 198 1.60 10.15 7.68
CA ARG A 198 2.90 9.49 7.91
C ARG A 198 4.00 10.03 7.03
N VAL A 199 3.71 10.25 5.75
CA VAL A 199 4.68 10.88 4.82
C VAL A 199 5.10 12.26 5.35
N ARG A 200 4.14 13.09 5.76
CA ARG A 200 4.39 14.41 6.35
C ARG A 200 5.20 14.34 7.64
N ALA A 201 4.89 13.38 8.51
CA ALA A 201 5.60 13.20 9.77
C ALA A 201 7.07 12.75 9.56
N THR A 202 7.35 12.01 8.51
CA THR A 202 8.71 11.58 8.13
C THR A 202 9.49 12.72 7.49
N ALA A 203 8.88 13.45 6.54
CA ALA A 203 9.50 14.61 5.89
C ALA A 203 9.86 15.74 6.89
N PHE A 204 9.11 15.87 7.98
CA PHE A 204 9.41 16.86 9.03
C PHE A 204 10.66 16.53 9.86
N ARG A 205 11.08 15.24 9.89
CA ARG A 205 12.21 14.76 10.70
C ARG A 205 13.54 14.70 9.93
N SER A 206 13.49 14.88 8.61
CA SER A 206 14.66 14.91 7.70
C SER A 206 15.19 16.31 7.53
#